data_1d6f615f2ffb9c5e141af6a8a6265367
#
_entry.id   1d6f615f2ffb9c5e141af6a8a6265367
#
_cell.length_a   1.000
_cell.length_b   1.000
_cell.length_c   1.000
_cell.angle_alpha   90.00
_cell.angle_beta   90.00
_cell.angle_gamma   90.00
#
_symmetry.space_group_name_H-M   'P 1'
#
loop_
_entity.id
_entity.type
_entity.pdbx_description
1 polymer ?
#
loop_
_entity_poly.entity_id
_entity_poly.type
_entity_poly.pdbx_seq_one_letter_code
_entity_poly.pdbx_strand_id
1 'polypeptide(L)'
;PAQHKFGMFMGAMFAWVDQYIFRGKLPFTFKDPEPDHAKLKLQSNCAKPDYPKPDGKLSFDKLSSVFLTNTYHEEDQPCHLTLKDASIPIAVNLPKFDEPAQRYCPAGVYEIVEESTGPRFQINAQNCIHCKTCDIKDPAQNINWVVPEGTGGPNYGNM
;
A
#
# COMPACT_ATOMS: atom_id res chain seq x y z
N PRO A 1 7.60 2.55 16.44
CA PRO A 1 6.76 3.21 17.46
C PRO A 1 7.28 4.59 17.87
N ALA A 2 8.58 4.74 18.22
CA ALA A 2 9.13 6.03 18.65
C ALA A 2 9.03 7.12 17.57
N GLN A 3 9.31 6.79 16.32
CA GLN A 3 9.21 7.72 15.19
C GLN A 3 7.77 8.20 14.95
N HIS A 4 6.78 7.32 15.08
CA HIS A 4 5.37 7.70 14.97
C HIS A 4 4.92 8.63 16.09
N LYS A 5 5.43 8.43 17.30
CA LYS A 5 5.04 9.19 18.50
C LYS A 5 5.75 10.53 18.62
N PHE A 6 7.03 10.60 18.27
CA PHE A 6 7.89 11.74 18.53
C PHE A 6 8.48 12.39 17.26
N GLY A 7 8.08 11.94 16.08
CA GLY A 7 8.62 12.38 14.80
C GLY A 7 9.99 11.78 14.47
N MET A 8 10.48 12.10 13.28
CA MET A 8 11.67 11.45 12.71
C MET A 8 12.94 11.70 13.52
N PHE A 9 13.23 12.95 13.91
CA PHE A 9 14.47 13.28 14.62
C PHE A 9 14.55 12.68 16.01
N MET A 10 13.51 12.87 16.81
CA MET A 10 13.45 12.29 18.16
C MET A 10 13.39 10.77 18.11
N GLY A 11 12.64 10.21 17.17
CA GLY A 11 12.57 8.76 16.96
C GLY A 11 13.91 8.16 16.57
N ALA A 12 14.68 8.84 15.70
CA ALA A 12 16.03 8.43 15.32
C ALA A 12 17.00 8.52 16.52
N MET A 13 16.90 9.57 17.31
CA MET A 13 17.70 9.71 18.54
C MET A 13 17.41 8.58 19.54
N PHE A 14 16.15 8.24 19.76
CA PHE A 14 15.78 7.09 20.60
C PHE A 14 16.32 5.77 20.06
N ALA A 15 16.23 5.55 18.74
CA ALA A 15 16.79 4.35 18.13
C ALA A 15 18.31 4.30 18.28
N TRP A 16 19.00 5.43 18.13
CA TRP A 16 20.45 5.52 18.35
C TRP A 16 20.82 5.17 19.80
N VAL A 17 20.13 5.77 20.78
CA VAL A 17 20.34 5.48 22.21
C VAL A 17 20.11 3.99 22.52
N ASP A 18 19.02 3.42 22.00
CA ASP A 18 18.75 2.00 22.17
C ASP A 18 19.85 1.13 21.57
N GLN A 19 20.30 1.41 20.36
CA GLN A 19 21.30 0.59 19.67
C GLN A 19 22.71 0.73 20.28
N TYR A 20 23.15 1.95 20.58
CA TYR A 20 24.55 2.21 20.96
C TYR A 20 24.76 2.19 22.47
N ILE A 21 23.80 2.64 23.28
CA ILE A 21 23.93 2.69 24.74
C ILE A 21 23.36 1.43 25.37
N PHE A 22 22.11 1.09 25.06
CA PHE A 22 21.43 -0.05 25.67
C PHE A 22 21.61 -1.36 24.91
N ARG A 23 22.15 -1.30 23.69
CA ARG A 23 22.40 -2.49 22.83
C ARG A 23 21.14 -3.35 22.65
N GLY A 24 19.99 -2.71 22.47
CA GLY A 24 18.70 -3.37 22.33
C GLY A 24 18.13 -3.94 23.66
N LYS A 25 18.70 -3.60 24.80
CA LYS A 25 18.29 -4.10 26.12
C LYS A 25 17.57 -3.03 26.95
N LEU A 26 16.70 -2.22 26.30
CA LEU A 26 15.85 -1.29 27.04
C LEU A 26 14.94 -2.06 28.02
N PRO A 27 14.73 -1.55 29.24
CA PRO A 27 13.87 -2.20 30.24
C PRO A 27 12.37 -2.07 29.90
N PHE A 28 12.02 -1.42 28.82
CA PHE A 28 10.65 -1.22 28.32
C PHE A 28 10.60 -1.26 26.79
N THR A 29 9.42 -1.52 26.25
CA THR A 29 9.17 -1.51 24.81
C THR A 29 8.11 -0.49 24.47
N PHE A 30 8.36 0.36 23.47
CA PHE A 30 7.31 1.21 22.90
C PHE A 30 6.34 0.33 22.12
N LYS A 31 5.13 0.19 22.64
CA LYS A 31 4.05 -0.47 21.92
C LYS A 31 3.40 0.52 20.97
N ASP A 32 2.99 0.03 19.81
CA ASP A 32 2.13 0.77 18.90
C ASP A 32 0.67 0.38 19.21
N PRO A 33 -0.13 1.27 19.80
CA PRO A 33 -1.48 0.93 20.25
C PRO A 33 -2.48 0.84 19.11
N GLU A 34 -2.16 1.42 17.94
CA GLU A 34 -3.08 1.53 16.81
C GLU A 34 -2.60 0.69 15.62
N PRO A 35 -3.51 -0.03 14.96
CA PRO A 35 -3.17 -0.73 13.73
C PRO A 35 -2.86 0.25 12.59
N ASP A 36 -2.11 -0.20 11.61
CA ASP A 36 -1.61 0.64 10.52
C ASP A 36 -2.70 1.31 9.69
N HIS A 37 -3.83 0.63 9.46
CA HIS A 37 -4.95 1.20 8.71
C HIS A 37 -5.64 2.36 9.44
N ALA A 38 -5.62 2.38 10.77
CA ALA A 38 -6.24 3.44 11.57
C ALA A 38 -5.40 4.73 11.62
N LYS A 39 -4.13 4.69 11.19
CA LYS A 39 -3.21 5.85 11.23
C LYS A 39 -3.27 6.75 10.00
N LEU A 40 -4.06 6.39 8.99
CA LEU A 40 -4.23 7.23 7.81
C LEU A 40 -4.93 8.54 8.16
N LYS A 41 -4.31 9.65 7.77
CA LYS A 41 -4.88 10.97 7.94
C LYS A 41 -5.91 11.26 6.84
N LEU A 42 -6.95 12.01 7.18
CA LEU A 42 -7.90 12.53 6.20
C LEU A 42 -7.17 13.38 5.16
N GLN A 43 -7.59 13.30 3.91
CA GLN A 43 -7.00 14.08 2.81
C GLN A 43 -7.07 15.59 3.05
N SER A 44 -8.14 16.06 3.72
CA SER A 44 -8.31 17.47 4.10
C SER A 44 -7.21 18.00 5.02
N ASN A 45 -6.54 17.12 5.77
CA ASN A 45 -5.48 17.42 6.72
C ASN A 45 -4.07 17.23 6.14
N CYS A 46 -3.97 16.92 4.84
CA CYS A 46 -2.71 16.61 4.18
C CYS A 46 -2.53 17.50 2.95
N ALA A 47 -1.35 18.09 2.79
CA ALA A 47 -0.96 18.66 1.52
C ALA A 47 -0.63 17.52 0.54
N LYS A 48 -1.12 17.62 -0.71
CA LYS A 48 -0.76 16.68 -1.75
C LYS A 48 0.72 16.86 -2.10
N PRO A 49 1.57 15.81 -1.93
CA PRO A 49 2.97 15.93 -2.29
C PRO A 49 3.10 16.12 -3.80
N ASP A 50 3.95 17.06 -4.22
CA ASP A 50 4.36 17.22 -5.61
C ASP A 50 5.65 16.43 -5.82
N TYR A 51 5.53 15.25 -6.43
CA TYR A 51 6.69 14.43 -6.76
C TYR A 51 7.20 14.77 -8.15
N PRO A 52 8.53 14.89 -8.35
CA PRO A 52 9.08 15.09 -9.67
C PRO A 52 8.68 13.93 -10.59
N LYS A 53 8.34 14.26 -11.83
CA LYS A 53 8.02 13.25 -12.85
C LYS A 53 9.27 12.41 -13.13
N PRO A 54 9.11 11.09 -13.39
CA PRO A 54 10.22 10.25 -13.84
C PRO A 54 10.91 10.83 -15.09
N ASP A 55 12.23 10.81 -15.10
CA ASP A 55 13.04 11.36 -16.19
C ASP A 55 13.35 10.34 -17.31
N GLY A 56 12.99 9.08 -17.12
CA GLY A 56 13.26 7.98 -18.05
C GLY A 56 14.74 7.55 -18.15
N LYS A 57 15.61 8.08 -17.26
CA LYS A 57 17.04 7.76 -17.22
C LYS A 57 17.46 7.18 -15.87
N LEU A 58 17.18 7.89 -14.79
CA LEU A 58 17.48 7.48 -13.42
C LEU A 58 16.20 7.04 -12.68
N SER A 59 15.07 7.55 -13.10
CA SER A 59 13.77 7.23 -12.51
C SER A 59 12.76 6.89 -13.61
N PHE A 60 11.96 5.88 -13.35
CA PHE A 60 10.99 5.35 -14.31
C PHE A 60 9.60 5.34 -13.68
N ASP A 61 8.55 5.40 -14.49
CA ASP A 61 7.18 5.32 -14.00
C ASP A 61 6.86 3.92 -13.46
N LYS A 62 5.90 3.87 -12.54
CA LYS A 62 5.54 2.65 -11.84
C LYS A 62 5.03 1.57 -12.79
N LEU A 63 4.14 1.91 -13.72
CA LEU A 63 3.49 0.94 -14.59
C LEU A 63 4.47 0.33 -15.59
N SER A 64 5.34 1.14 -16.20
CA SER A 64 6.41 0.63 -17.08
C SER A 64 7.36 -0.29 -16.32
N SER A 65 7.71 0.07 -15.08
CA SER A 65 8.58 -0.76 -14.25
C SER A 65 7.92 -2.12 -13.93
N VAL A 66 6.63 -2.12 -13.57
CA VAL A 66 5.86 -3.35 -13.33
C VAL A 66 5.76 -4.20 -14.60
N PHE A 67 5.52 -3.58 -15.75
CA PHE A 67 5.49 -4.29 -17.03
C PHE A 67 6.80 -5.03 -17.33
N LEU A 68 7.95 -4.38 -17.05
CA LEU A 68 9.26 -5.00 -17.27
C LEU A 68 9.56 -6.19 -16.36
N THR A 69 8.90 -6.30 -15.21
CA THR A 69 9.03 -7.48 -14.32
C THR A 69 8.40 -8.74 -14.91
N ASN A 70 7.53 -8.57 -15.91
CA ASN A 70 6.78 -9.65 -16.55
C ASN A 70 6.04 -10.53 -15.51
N THR A 71 5.49 -9.88 -14.48
CA THR A 71 4.68 -10.56 -13.46
C THR A 71 3.31 -10.87 -14.03
N TYR A 72 2.89 -12.12 -13.93
CA TYR A 72 1.58 -12.57 -14.36
C TYR A 72 1.02 -13.64 -13.44
N HIS A 73 -0.30 -13.84 -13.51
CA HIS A 73 -1.04 -14.90 -12.82
C HIS A 73 -1.72 -15.79 -13.86
N GLU A 74 -1.94 -17.05 -13.51
CA GLU A 74 -2.76 -17.93 -14.34
C GLU A 74 -4.19 -17.35 -14.46
N GLU A 75 -4.73 -17.33 -15.67
CA GLU A 75 -6.02 -16.66 -15.95
C GLU A 75 -7.23 -17.39 -15.34
N ASP A 76 -7.11 -18.69 -15.14
CA ASP A 76 -8.16 -19.55 -14.59
C ASP A 76 -8.17 -19.60 -13.06
N GLN A 77 -7.21 -18.94 -12.39
CA GLN A 77 -7.21 -18.83 -10.94
C GLN A 77 -8.32 -17.87 -10.46
N PRO A 78 -8.99 -18.20 -9.33
CA PRO A 78 -9.85 -17.24 -8.66
C PRO A 78 -9.08 -15.97 -8.27
N CYS A 79 -9.69 -14.79 -8.46
CA CYS A 79 -9.06 -13.54 -8.08
C CYS A 79 -8.78 -13.51 -6.59
N HIS A 80 -7.51 -13.33 -6.22
CA HIS A 80 -7.05 -13.28 -4.82
C HIS A 80 -7.35 -11.95 -4.12
N LEU A 81 -7.73 -10.92 -4.88
CA LEU A 81 -8.11 -9.60 -4.37
C LEU A 81 -9.62 -9.44 -4.45
N THR A 82 -10.27 -9.45 -3.30
CA THR A 82 -11.72 -9.33 -3.20
C THR A 82 -12.10 -8.13 -2.34
N LEU A 83 -13.28 -7.59 -2.56
CA LEU A 83 -13.85 -6.54 -1.73
C LEU A 83 -14.99 -7.11 -0.89
N LYS A 84 -15.06 -6.74 0.39
CA LYS A 84 -16.19 -7.07 1.25
C LYS A 84 -17.43 -6.31 0.81
N ASP A 85 -17.26 -5.06 0.39
CA ASP A 85 -18.29 -4.19 -0.16
C ASP A 85 -17.70 -3.36 -1.31
N ALA A 86 -18.24 -3.55 -2.50
CA ALA A 86 -17.77 -2.88 -3.72
C ALA A 86 -18.02 -1.35 -3.72
N SER A 87 -18.91 -0.84 -2.87
CA SER A 87 -19.22 0.59 -2.80
C SER A 87 -18.21 1.40 -1.99
N ILE A 88 -17.54 0.79 -1.02
CA ILE A 88 -16.66 1.47 -0.04
C ILE A 88 -15.53 2.27 -0.71
N PRO A 89 -14.81 1.78 -1.72
CA PRO A 89 -13.72 2.54 -2.33
C PRO A 89 -14.18 3.89 -2.86
N ILE A 90 -15.35 3.95 -3.49
CA ILE A 90 -15.89 5.18 -4.08
C ILE A 90 -16.66 6.02 -3.04
N ALA A 91 -17.51 5.38 -2.24
CA ALA A 91 -18.39 6.11 -1.33
C ALA A 91 -17.70 6.58 -0.04
N VAL A 92 -16.65 5.90 0.39
CA VAL A 92 -15.98 6.17 1.69
C VAL A 92 -14.52 6.56 1.51
N ASN A 93 -13.72 5.70 0.86
CA ASN A 93 -12.28 5.89 0.79
C ASN A 93 -11.88 7.06 -0.10
N LEU A 94 -12.52 7.20 -1.27
CA LEU A 94 -12.24 8.28 -2.20
C LEU A 94 -12.48 9.68 -1.59
N PRO A 95 -13.66 10.00 -1.00
CA PRO A 95 -13.89 11.32 -0.42
C PRO A 95 -13.11 11.60 0.87
N LYS A 96 -12.75 10.58 1.64
CA LYS A 96 -12.05 10.77 2.92
C LYS A 96 -10.53 10.75 2.78
N PHE A 97 -10.01 9.87 1.93
CA PHE A 97 -8.58 9.55 1.85
C PHE A 97 -8.01 9.65 0.44
N ASP A 98 -8.80 10.10 -0.56
CA ASP A 98 -8.43 10.13 -1.98
C ASP A 98 -8.03 8.74 -2.49
N GLU A 99 -8.79 7.72 -2.14
CA GLU A 99 -8.56 6.28 -2.36
C GLU A 99 -7.06 5.90 -2.29
N PRO A 100 -6.55 5.64 -1.09
CA PRO A 100 -5.11 5.54 -0.86
C PRO A 100 -4.47 4.29 -1.50
N ALA A 101 -5.28 3.31 -1.92
CA ALA A 101 -4.78 2.11 -2.60
C ALA A 101 -4.01 2.44 -3.88
N GLN A 102 -4.38 3.52 -4.58
CA GLN A 102 -3.66 4.00 -5.77
C GLN A 102 -2.20 4.38 -5.45
N ARG A 103 -1.92 4.80 -4.22
CA ARG A 103 -0.60 5.29 -3.79
C ARG A 103 0.22 4.27 -3.05
N TYR A 104 -0.38 3.54 -2.09
CA TYR A 104 0.38 2.58 -1.32
C TYR A 104 0.64 1.27 -2.07
N CYS A 105 -0.11 0.96 -3.13
CA CYS A 105 0.18 -0.21 -3.94
C CYS A 105 1.44 0.02 -4.79
N PRO A 106 2.50 -0.79 -4.62
CA PRO A 106 3.74 -0.62 -5.38
C PRO A 106 3.62 -1.08 -6.84
N ALA A 107 2.60 -1.89 -7.15
CA ALA A 107 2.45 -2.55 -8.44
C ALA A 107 1.34 -1.96 -9.34
N GLY A 108 0.71 -0.84 -8.95
CA GLY A 108 -0.34 -0.20 -9.75
C GLY A 108 -1.58 -1.07 -9.95
N VAL A 109 -1.94 -1.84 -8.92
CA VAL A 109 -3.11 -2.74 -8.98
C VAL A 109 -4.42 -1.97 -8.92
N TYR A 110 -4.46 -0.87 -8.17
CA TYR A 110 -5.69 -0.12 -7.89
C TYR A 110 -5.69 1.22 -8.60
N GLU A 111 -6.81 1.50 -9.28
CA GLU A 111 -7.01 2.74 -10.02
C GLU A 111 -8.44 3.25 -9.84
N ILE A 112 -8.59 4.57 -9.84
CA ILE A 112 -9.89 5.22 -10.04
C ILE A 112 -9.96 5.62 -11.48
N VAL A 113 -10.92 5.06 -12.21
CA VAL A 113 -11.17 5.34 -13.61
C VAL A 113 -12.41 6.22 -13.71
N GLU A 114 -12.27 7.39 -14.34
CA GLU A 114 -13.40 8.28 -14.61
C GLU A 114 -14.18 7.76 -15.81
N GLU A 115 -15.43 7.39 -15.59
CA GLU A 115 -16.37 6.97 -16.62
C GLU A 115 -17.49 7.99 -16.77
N SER A 116 -18.27 7.91 -17.85
CA SER A 116 -19.42 8.79 -18.09
C SER A 116 -20.48 8.72 -16.98
N THR A 117 -20.52 7.64 -16.25
CA THR A 117 -21.43 7.38 -15.11
C THR A 117 -20.86 7.77 -13.76
N GLY A 118 -19.59 8.23 -13.70
CA GLY A 118 -18.88 8.60 -12.49
C GLY A 118 -17.63 7.72 -12.24
N PRO A 119 -16.91 7.96 -11.14
CA PRO A 119 -15.68 7.25 -10.83
C PRO A 119 -15.94 5.76 -10.55
N ARG A 120 -15.10 4.89 -11.09
CA ARG A 120 -15.11 3.45 -10.86
C ARG A 120 -13.79 2.99 -10.27
N PHE A 121 -13.85 2.15 -9.25
CA PHE A 121 -12.68 1.49 -8.68
C PHE A 121 -12.31 0.25 -9.50
N GLN A 122 -11.11 0.24 -10.04
CA GLN A 122 -10.58 -0.86 -10.85
C GLN A 122 -9.47 -1.60 -10.12
N ILE A 123 -9.50 -2.92 -10.22
CA ILE A 123 -8.47 -3.82 -9.64
C ILE A 123 -7.79 -4.55 -10.78
N ASN A 124 -6.54 -4.20 -11.07
CA ASN A 124 -5.68 -4.85 -12.07
C ASN A 124 -4.89 -5.99 -11.39
N ALA A 125 -5.58 -7.07 -11.02
CA ALA A 125 -5.03 -8.15 -10.20
C ALA A 125 -3.80 -8.84 -10.82
N GLN A 126 -3.67 -8.83 -12.14
CA GLN A 126 -2.52 -9.40 -12.87
C GLN A 126 -1.19 -8.72 -12.50
N ASN A 127 -1.23 -7.43 -12.11
CA ASN A 127 -0.04 -6.69 -11.69
C ASN A 127 0.40 -7.00 -10.24
N CYS A 128 -0.40 -7.77 -9.50
CA CYS A 128 -0.18 -7.96 -8.08
C CYS A 128 1.07 -8.79 -7.78
N ILE A 129 1.95 -8.27 -6.94
CA ILE A 129 3.17 -8.94 -6.47
C ILE A 129 3.02 -9.59 -5.09
N HIS A 130 1.80 -9.75 -4.62
CA HIS A 130 1.43 -10.40 -3.35
C HIS A 130 2.10 -9.81 -2.09
N CYS A 131 2.39 -8.52 -2.07
CA CYS A 131 3.02 -7.85 -0.93
C CYS A 131 2.09 -7.62 0.28
N LYS A 132 0.79 -7.87 0.15
CA LYS A 132 -0.25 -7.69 1.19
C LYS A 132 -0.41 -6.27 1.76
N THR A 133 0.24 -5.28 1.20
CA THR A 133 0.13 -3.89 1.69
C THR A 133 -1.32 -3.41 1.73
N CYS A 134 -2.14 -3.80 0.74
CA CYS A 134 -3.55 -3.42 0.66
C CYS A 134 -4.38 -4.01 1.80
N ASP A 135 -4.20 -5.27 2.11
CA ASP A 135 -4.89 -5.96 3.20
C ASP A 135 -4.58 -5.31 4.58
N ILE A 136 -3.37 -4.80 4.75
CA ILE A 136 -2.91 -4.16 5.99
C ILE A 136 -3.32 -2.69 6.07
N LYS A 137 -3.25 -1.96 4.95
CA LYS A 137 -3.34 -0.50 4.90
C LYS A 137 -4.70 0.06 4.54
N ASP A 138 -5.62 -0.74 4.01
CA ASP A 138 -6.94 -0.23 3.65
C ASP A 138 -7.67 0.34 4.87
N PRO A 139 -8.01 1.64 4.89
CA PRO A 139 -8.58 2.29 6.05
C PRO A 139 -9.94 1.71 6.47
N ALA A 140 -10.69 1.18 5.52
CA ALA A 140 -11.96 0.52 5.77
C ALA A 140 -11.83 -0.99 6.02
N GLN A 141 -10.62 -1.57 5.88
CA GLN A 141 -10.38 -3.01 5.94
C GLN A 141 -11.32 -3.80 5.01
N ASN A 142 -11.61 -3.20 3.87
CA ASN A 142 -12.55 -3.69 2.86
C ASN A 142 -11.88 -4.60 1.84
N ILE A 143 -10.60 -4.31 1.49
CA ILE A 143 -9.81 -5.16 0.60
C ILE A 143 -9.42 -6.42 1.38
N ASN A 144 -9.79 -7.57 0.84
CA ASN A 144 -9.49 -8.87 1.42
C ASN A 144 -8.57 -9.64 0.47
N TRP A 145 -7.34 -9.89 0.93
CA TRP A 145 -6.37 -10.68 0.19
C TRP A 145 -6.55 -12.16 0.54
N VAL A 146 -6.93 -12.96 -0.44
CA VAL A 146 -7.14 -14.41 -0.30
C VAL A 146 -5.91 -15.13 -0.81
N VAL A 147 -5.48 -16.18 -0.11
CA VAL A 147 -4.37 -17.03 -0.59
C VAL A 147 -4.72 -17.65 -1.95
N PRO A 148 -3.77 -17.71 -2.89
CA PRO A 148 -3.98 -18.42 -4.15
C PRO A 148 -4.15 -19.91 -3.90
N GLU A 149 -4.63 -20.62 -4.91
CA GLU A 149 -4.67 -22.07 -4.88
C GLU A 149 -3.26 -22.70 -4.77
N GLY A 150 -3.19 -23.96 -4.39
CA GLY A 150 -1.91 -24.68 -4.30
C GLY A 150 -1.15 -24.65 -5.63
N THR A 151 0.12 -24.30 -5.60
CA THR A 151 1.01 -24.03 -6.74
C THR A 151 0.69 -22.79 -7.55
N GLY A 152 -0.41 -22.09 -7.24
CA GLY A 152 -0.80 -20.82 -7.86
C GLY A 152 -0.08 -19.61 -7.24
N GLY A 153 -0.41 -18.44 -7.75
CA GLY A 153 0.17 -17.16 -7.32
C GLY A 153 0.88 -16.46 -8.47
N PRO A 154 1.65 -15.40 -8.17
CA PRO A 154 2.35 -14.64 -9.20
C PRO A 154 3.54 -15.41 -9.75
N ASN A 155 3.68 -15.37 -11.07
CA ASN A 155 4.89 -15.79 -11.76
C ASN A 155 5.78 -14.57 -11.99
N TYR A 156 7.01 -14.63 -11.53
CA TYR A 156 7.98 -13.54 -11.61
C TYR A 156 8.99 -13.83 -12.73
N GLY A 157 8.59 -13.55 -13.96
CA GLY A 157 9.39 -13.94 -15.13
C GLY A 157 10.79 -13.29 -15.23
N ASN A 158 10.90 -12.04 -14.74
CA ASN A 158 12.12 -11.24 -14.85
C ASN A 158 12.62 -10.69 -13.50
N MET A 159 12.28 -11.36 -12.40
CA MET A 159 12.76 -11.00 -11.07
C MET A 159 13.56 -12.13 -10.43
#